data_e7c5a10a2605374fe802666d2e6e8552
#
_entry.id   e7c5a10a2605374fe802666d2e6e8552
#
_cell.length_a   1.000
_cell.length_b   1.000
_cell.length_c   1.000
_cell.angle_alpha   90.00
_cell.angle_beta   90.00
_cell.angle_gamma   90.00
#
_symmetry.space_group_name_H-M   'P 1'
#
loop_
_entity.id
_entity.type
_entity.pdbx_description
1 polymer ?
#
loop_
_entity_poly.entity_id
_entity_poly.type
_entity_poly.pdbx_seq_one_letter_code
_entity_poly.pdbx_strand_id
1 'polypeptide(L)'
;MKKTELIEAIAEKADVPKSQAQKYFDAFEQVVTDALKGGNEVQITGFGKFYVREQKARDGRNPQTGEKMRIPAQKVPTFSAGNSLKEAV
;
A
#
# COMPACT_ATOMS: atom_id res chain seq x y z
N MET A 1 -2.88 -13.85 6.87
CA MET A 1 -4.04 -13.11 7.40
C MET A 1 -4.68 -12.31 6.27
N LYS A 2 -5.96 -12.50 6.07
CA LYS A 2 -6.71 -11.77 5.05
C LYS A 2 -7.32 -10.51 5.67
N LYS A 3 -7.85 -9.61 4.82
CA LYS A 3 -8.46 -8.35 5.26
C LYS A 3 -9.53 -8.56 6.34
N THR A 4 -10.41 -9.54 6.15
CA THR A 4 -11.48 -9.84 7.11
C THR A 4 -10.92 -10.19 8.47
N GLU A 5 -9.90 -11.06 8.50
CA GLU A 5 -9.24 -11.47 9.74
C GLU A 5 -8.49 -10.30 10.40
N LEU A 6 -7.89 -9.45 9.59
CA LEU A 6 -7.22 -8.25 10.10
C LEU A 6 -8.22 -7.32 10.78
N ILE A 7 -9.37 -7.09 10.17
CA ILE A 7 -10.42 -6.23 10.74
C ILE A 7 -10.96 -6.82 12.05
N GLU A 8 -11.15 -8.14 12.09
CA GLU A 8 -11.58 -8.81 13.32
C GLU A 8 -10.54 -8.63 14.45
N ALA A 9 -9.27 -8.78 14.12
CA ALA A 9 -8.19 -8.59 15.10
C ALA A 9 -8.13 -7.14 15.60
N ILE A 10 -8.33 -6.17 14.72
CA ILE A 10 -8.39 -4.76 15.08
C ILE A 10 -9.57 -4.49 16.01
N ALA A 11 -10.74 -5.03 15.69
CA ALA A 11 -11.94 -4.86 16.50
C ALA A 11 -11.73 -5.40 17.92
N GLU A 12 -11.12 -6.56 18.03
CA GLU A 12 -10.81 -7.18 19.32
C GLU A 12 -9.78 -6.35 20.10
N LYS A 13 -8.71 -5.93 19.45
CA LYS A 13 -7.64 -5.17 20.09
C LYS A 13 -8.11 -3.80 20.55
N ALA A 14 -8.97 -3.15 19.77
CA ALA A 14 -9.51 -1.83 20.08
C ALA A 14 -10.75 -1.88 20.97
N ASP A 15 -11.29 -3.08 21.22
CA ASP A 15 -12.51 -3.30 21.99
C ASP A 15 -13.69 -2.52 21.40
N VAL A 16 -13.91 -2.69 20.09
CA VAL A 16 -15.02 -2.08 19.36
C VAL A 16 -15.74 -3.16 18.54
N PRO A 17 -17.01 -2.91 18.15
CA PRO A 17 -17.71 -3.83 17.26
C PRO A 17 -16.99 -3.97 15.91
N LYS A 18 -17.09 -5.14 15.29
CA LYS A 18 -16.49 -5.42 13.99
C LYS A 18 -16.95 -4.43 12.92
N SER A 19 -18.23 -4.04 12.93
CA SER A 19 -18.78 -3.07 12.00
C SER A 19 -18.09 -1.72 12.09
N GLN A 20 -17.73 -1.30 13.29
CA GLN A 20 -17.03 -0.04 13.53
C GLN A 20 -15.56 -0.13 13.06
N ALA A 21 -14.89 -1.23 13.35
CA ALA A 21 -13.52 -1.47 12.88
C ALA A 21 -13.47 -1.51 11.36
N GLN A 22 -14.46 -2.13 10.72
CA GLN A 22 -14.59 -2.16 9.26
C GLN A 22 -14.69 -0.75 8.69
N LYS A 23 -15.53 0.07 9.28
CA LYS A 23 -15.76 1.45 8.85
C LYS A 23 -14.47 2.27 8.93
N TYR A 24 -13.74 2.15 10.04
CA TYR A 24 -12.50 2.89 10.24
C TYR A 24 -11.40 2.40 9.28
N PHE A 25 -11.33 1.11 9.06
CA PHE A 25 -10.35 0.55 8.14
C PHE A 25 -10.62 0.97 6.70
N ASP A 26 -11.87 0.96 6.27
CA ASP A 26 -12.25 1.40 4.93
C ASP A 26 -11.92 2.88 4.73
N ALA A 27 -12.16 3.70 5.75
CA ALA A 27 -11.81 5.12 5.71
C ALA A 27 -10.29 5.31 5.61
N PHE A 28 -9.51 4.52 6.33
CA PHE A 28 -8.05 4.53 6.24
C PHE A 28 -7.57 4.23 4.82
N GLU A 29 -8.08 3.17 4.22
CA GLU A 29 -7.72 2.81 2.85
C GLU A 29 -8.06 3.94 1.86
N GLN A 30 -9.22 4.55 2.03
CA GLN A 30 -9.66 5.63 1.15
C GLN A 30 -8.77 6.86 1.28
N VAL A 31 -8.41 7.24 2.51
CA VAL A 31 -7.54 8.39 2.76
C VAL A 31 -6.15 8.16 2.16
N VAL A 32 -5.58 6.98 2.35
CA VAL A 32 -4.28 6.65 1.78
C VAL A 32 -4.33 6.68 0.25
N THR A 33 -5.37 6.09 -0.33
CA THR A 33 -5.55 6.07 -1.79
C THR A 33 -5.64 7.48 -2.35
N ASP A 34 -6.44 8.33 -1.74
CA ASP A 34 -6.63 9.72 -2.20
C ASP A 34 -5.35 10.53 -2.07
N ALA A 35 -4.61 10.36 -0.98
CA ALA A 35 -3.33 11.03 -0.78
C ALA A 35 -2.32 10.65 -1.87
N LEU A 36 -2.21 9.36 -2.19
CA LEU A 36 -1.30 8.88 -3.22
C LEU A 36 -1.72 9.35 -4.61
N LYS A 37 -3.02 9.42 -4.89
CA LYS A 37 -3.52 9.98 -6.15
C LYS A 37 -3.10 11.43 -6.34
N GLY A 38 -3.07 12.20 -5.25
CA GLY A 38 -2.65 13.59 -5.25
C GLY A 38 -1.14 13.79 -5.23
N GLY A 39 -0.36 12.73 -5.26
CA GLY A 39 1.10 12.80 -5.22
C GLY A 39 1.68 13.03 -3.84
N ASN A 40 0.88 12.84 -2.79
CA ASN A 40 1.32 13.02 -1.41
C ASN A 40 1.75 11.69 -0.80
N GLU A 41 2.71 11.76 0.13
CA GLU A 41 3.11 10.61 0.93
C GLU A 41 2.25 10.53 2.18
N VAL A 42 2.06 9.30 2.69
CA VAL A 42 1.42 9.08 3.99
C VAL A 42 2.45 8.46 4.91
N GLN A 43 2.96 9.23 5.87
CA GLN A 43 3.98 8.77 6.80
C GLN A 43 3.33 8.46 8.16
N ILE A 44 3.51 7.21 8.61
CA ILE A 44 3.06 6.77 9.93
C ILE A 44 4.32 6.54 10.75
N THR A 45 4.63 7.48 11.64
CA THR A 45 5.86 7.47 12.42
C THR A 45 6.03 6.15 13.16
N GLY A 46 7.20 5.52 12.99
CA GLY A 46 7.51 4.24 13.62
C GLY A 46 6.98 3.02 12.88
N PHE A 47 5.94 3.17 12.05
CA PHE A 47 5.34 2.05 11.32
C PHE A 47 5.87 1.96 9.90
N GLY A 48 5.77 3.04 9.15
CA GLY A 48 6.22 3.06 7.76
C GLY A 48 5.61 4.21 6.99
N LYS A 49 5.85 4.19 5.68
CA LYS A 49 5.33 5.23 4.83
C LYS A 49 4.81 4.65 3.51
N PHE A 50 3.66 5.17 3.07
CA PHE A 50 3.11 4.89 1.75
C PHE A 50 3.51 6.02 0.82
N TYR A 51 4.00 5.67 -0.37
CA TYR A 51 4.41 6.66 -1.36
C TYR A 51 4.25 6.09 -2.77
N VAL A 52 4.32 6.97 -3.75
CA VAL A 52 4.26 6.57 -5.15
C VAL A 52 5.67 6.62 -5.73
N ARG A 53 6.10 5.50 -6.28
CA ARG A 53 7.36 5.40 -7.01
C ARG A 53 7.06 5.46 -8.50
N GLU A 54 7.79 6.32 -9.21
CA GLU A 54 7.68 6.38 -10.66
C GLU A 54 8.68 5.44 -11.30
N GLN A 55 8.18 4.58 -12.19
CA GLN A 55 9.02 3.78 -13.06
C GLN A 55 9.06 4.44 -14.42
N LYS A 56 10.26 4.72 -14.91
CA LYS A 56 10.44 5.31 -16.23
C LYS A 56 10.08 4.31 -17.31
N ALA A 57 9.58 4.82 -18.44
CA ALA A 57 9.40 4.00 -19.64
C ALA A 57 10.74 3.36 -20.02
N ARG A 58 10.69 2.12 -20.44
CA ARG A 58 11.89 1.38 -20.84
C ARG A 58 11.55 0.44 -22.00
N ASP A 59 12.58 0.03 -22.72
CA ASP A 59 12.45 -0.98 -23.74
C ASP A 59 12.62 -2.36 -23.11
N GLY A 60 11.75 -3.27 -23.50
CA GLY A 60 11.81 -4.64 -23.06
C GLY A 60 11.65 -5.58 -24.25
N ARG A 61 11.64 -6.88 -24.00
CA ARG A 61 11.39 -7.89 -25.01
C ARG A 61 10.28 -8.83 -24.53
N ASN A 62 9.44 -9.21 -25.47
CA ASN A 62 8.46 -10.25 -25.22
C ASN A 62 9.19 -11.59 -25.08
N PRO A 63 9.12 -12.27 -23.93
CA PRO A 63 9.84 -13.54 -23.74
C PRO A 63 9.35 -14.66 -24.63
N GLN A 64 8.14 -14.57 -25.21
CA GLN A 64 7.59 -15.58 -26.08
C GLN A 64 7.98 -15.39 -27.54
N THR A 65 8.03 -14.13 -28.01
CA THR A 65 8.29 -13.82 -29.42
C THR A 65 9.66 -13.21 -29.68
N GLY A 66 10.32 -12.72 -28.63
CA GLY A 66 11.60 -12.03 -28.75
C GLY A 66 11.49 -10.62 -29.34
N GLU A 67 10.28 -10.16 -29.62
CA GLU A 67 10.06 -8.83 -30.17
C GLU A 67 10.32 -7.74 -29.14
N LYS A 68 10.85 -6.62 -29.63
CA LYS A 68 11.01 -5.43 -28.79
C LYS A 68 9.64 -4.86 -28.48
N MET A 69 9.45 -4.51 -27.21
CA MET A 69 8.25 -3.83 -26.77
C MET A 69 8.62 -2.67 -25.87
N ARG A 70 7.80 -1.63 -25.89
CA ARG A 70 8.00 -0.49 -24.99
C ARG A 70 7.14 -0.67 -23.77
N ILE A 71 7.79 -0.65 -22.62
CA ILE A 71 7.10 -0.68 -21.33
C ILE A 71 6.86 0.78 -20.93
N PRO A 72 5.58 1.21 -20.82
CA PRO A 72 5.29 2.61 -20.51
C PRO A 72 5.67 2.98 -19.10
N ALA A 73 5.86 4.27 -18.86
CA ALA A 73 6.07 4.79 -17.51
C ALA A 73 4.86 4.47 -16.65
N GLN A 74 5.10 4.08 -15.40
CA GLN A 74 4.05 3.71 -14.44
C GLN A 74 4.29 4.36 -13.10
N LYS A 75 3.19 4.63 -12.40
CA LYS A 75 3.23 5.04 -10.99
C LYS A 75 2.88 3.82 -10.15
N VAL A 76 3.74 3.45 -9.22
CA VAL A 76 3.58 2.26 -8.40
C VAL A 76 3.43 2.67 -6.94
N PRO A 77 2.28 2.42 -6.31
CA PRO A 77 2.15 2.63 -4.88
C PRO A 77 3.06 1.66 -4.13
N THR A 78 3.81 2.17 -3.17
CA THR A 78 4.83 1.41 -2.47
C THR A 78 4.74 1.68 -0.97
N PHE A 79 4.99 0.67 -0.16
CA PHE A 79 5.09 0.79 1.28
C PHE A 79 6.53 0.51 1.71
N SER A 80 7.09 1.41 2.52
CA SER A 80 8.42 1.25 3.11
C SER A 80 8.26 1.13 4.63
N ALA A 81 8.71 0.01 5.20
CA ALA A 81 8.59 -0.23 6.63
C ALA A 81 9.48 0.74 7.42
N GLY A 82 8.96 1.22 8.55
CA GLY A 82 9.72 2.05 9.46
C GLY A 82 10.64 1.24 10.37
N ASN A 83 11.54 1.93 11.06
CA ASN A 83 12.53 1.27 11.91
C ASN A 83 11.90 0.46 13.04
N SER A 84 10.90 0.99 13.70
CA SER A 84 10.23 0.28 14.79
C SER A 84 9.59 -1.02 14.33
N LEU A 85 8.97 -1.00 13.15
CA LEU A 85 8.37 -2.21 12.58
C LEU A 85 9.44 -3.23 12.19
N LYS A 86 10.54 -2.78 11.60
CA LYS A 86 11.66 -3.65 11.23
C LYS A 86 12.29 -4.32 12.46
N GLU A 87 12.43 -3.58 13.54
CA GLU A 87 12.98 -4.10 14.79
C GLU A 87 12.04 -5.08 15.49
N ALA A 88 10.74 -4.95 15.28
CA ALA A 88 9.72 -5.79 15.91
C ALA A 88 9.63 -7.20 15.28
N VAL A 89 10.13 -7.40 14.08
CA VAL A 89 10.02 -8.69 13.38
C VAL A 89 11.33 -9.42 13.23
#